data_7f7b47930ee1704d4588b61f174ddf5f
#
_entry.id   7f7b47930ee1704d4588b61f174ddf5f
#
_cell.length_a   1.000
_cell.length_b   1.000
_cell.length_c   1.000
_cell.angle_alpha   90.00
_cell.angle_beta   90.00
_cell.angle_gamma   90.00
#
_symmetry.space_group_name_H-M   'P 1'
#
loop_
_entity.id
_entity.type
_entity.pdbx_description
1 polymer ?
#
loop_
_entity_poly.entity_id
_entity_poly.type
_entity_poly.pdbx_seq_one_letter_code
_entity_poly.pdbx_strand_id
1 'polypeptide(L)'
;MVETKKSPEDWLQSSETEKKSGRFKVFLGYAPGVGKTFSMLSEGIRRRSRGEDVVIGIVETHGRSGTAELAAKLEQVLRQEINYKGTLFTEMDVDAILARMPQVALIDELAHTNIEGSRFHKRYEDVLYLLENKIDVLSTINIQHVESLSPRVQSLTGIPIREQLPDWVLDRADEIVISDLTPEALVTRMRRGDIYPAERVERSLSNFFRLGNLIALREMALQRVTRAVDRNLDDYVRRKKLGSQIGRAHV
;
A
#
# COMPACT_ATOMS: atom_id res chain seq x y z
N MET A 1 -14.80 -21.51 45.39
CA MET A 1 -13.81 -21.43 44.30
C MET A 1 -13.45 -19.96 44.13
N VAL A 2 -12.19 -19.60 44.45
CA VAL A 2 -11.72 -18.20 44.35
C VAL A 2 -11.38 -17.93 42.88
N GLU A 3 -12.15 -17.09 42.21
CA GLU A 3 -11.77 -16.56 40.88
C GLU A 3 -10.47 -15.78 41.03
N THR A 4 -9.37 -16.32 40.58
CA THR A 4 -8.09 -15.64 40.46
C THR A 4 -8.25 -14.51 39.44
N LYS A 5 -8.31 -13.25 39.89
CA LYS A 5 -8.23 -12.08 39.00
C LYS A 5 -6.90 -12.15 38.26
N LYS A 6 -6.98 -12.20 36.93
CA LYS A 6 -5.80 -12.12 36.05
C LYS A 6 -5.03 -10.83 36.34
N SER A 7 -3.71 -10.94 36.48
CA SER A 7 -2.85 -9.78 36.67
C SER A 7 -2.79 -8.93 35.37
N PRO A 8 -2.38 -7.64 35.44
CA PRO A 8 -2.14 -6.85 34.24
C PRO A 8 -1.13 -7.50 33.28
N GLU A 9 -0.16 -8.26 33.81
CA GLU A 9 0.81 -9.04 33.03
C GLU A 9 0.16 -10.25 32.34
N ASP A 10 -0.78 -10.94 32.99
CA ASP A 10 -1.56 -12.02 32.37
C ASP A 10 -2.45 -11.49 31.24
N TRP A 11 -2.97 -10.26 31.38
CA TRP A 11 -3.72 -9.58 30.30
C TRP A 11 -2.81 -9.17 29.14
N LEU A 12 -1.58 -8.70 29.41
CA LEU A 12 -0.58 -8.41 28.38
C LEU A 12 -0.13 -9.67 27.65
N GLN A 13 0.12 -10.77 28.36
CA GLN A 13 0.46 -12.08 27.75
C GLN A 13 -0.72 -12.70 26.99
N SER A 14 -1.98 -12.50 27.45
CA SER A 14 -3.17 -12.98 26.71
C SER A 14 -3.51 -12.09 25.50
N SER A 15 -2.97 -10.88 25.39
CA SER A 15 -3.08 -10.01 24.21
C SER A 15 -2.00 -10.29 23.17
N GLU A 16 -0.96 -11.05 23.47
CA GLU A 16 -0.10 -11.72 22.50
C GLU A 16 -0.82 -12.95 21.89
N THR A 17 -2.06 -12.72 21.44
CA THR A 17 -2.71 -13.67 20.54
C THR A 17 -1.75 -13.85 19.37
N GLU A 18 -1.30 -15.08 19.12
CA GLU A 18 -0.42 -15.42 18.00
C GLU A 18 -0.88 -14.67 16.76
N LYS A 19 -0.04 -13.79 16.25
CA LYS A 19 -0.31 -12.99 15.07
C LYS A 19 -0.61 -13.96 13.93
N LYS A 20 -1.87 -14.09 13.55
CA LYS A 20 -2.30 -15.06 12.54
C LYS A 20 -1.73 -14.72 11.16
N SER A 21 -1.59 -13.42 10.86
CA SER A 21 -0.99 -12.89 9.62
C SER A 21 -0.34 -11.54 9.91
N GLY A 22 0.53 -11.07 9.00
CA GLY A 22 1.05 -9.70 9.02
C GLY A 22 -0.08 -8.68 8.84
N ARG A 23 0.15 -7.44 9.29
CA ARG A 23 -0.76 -6.30 9.04
C ARG A 23 -0.49 -5.70 7.68
N PHE A 24 -1.55 -5.37 6.98
CA PHE A 24 -1.49 -4.78 5.66
C PHE A 24 -1.98 -3.33 5.66
N LYS A 25 -1.07 -2.39 5.35
CA LYS A 25 -1.37 -0.96 5.24
C LYS A 25 -1.11 -0.48 3.82
N VAL A 26 -2.06 0.23 3.24
CA VAL A 26 -1.99 0.73 1.87
C VAL A 26 -2.07 2.25 1.84
N PHE A 27 -1.10 2.89 1.18
CA PHE A 27 -1.12 4.31 0.85
C PHE A 27 -1.76 4.49 -0.53
N LEU A 28 -3.00 4.94 -0.53
CA LEU A 28 -3.78 5.18 -1.73
C LEU A 28 -3.59 6.62 -2.22
N GLY A 29 -3.32 6.80 -3.50
CA GLY A 29 -3.33 8.11 -4.14
C GLY A 29 -4.20 8.13 -5.37
N TYR A 30 -4.66 9.31 -5.75
CA TYR A 30 -5.49 9.48 -6.95
C TYR A 30 -4.66 9.64 -8.24
N ALA A 31 -3.37 9.97 -8.13
CA ALA A 31 -2.47 10.14 -9.27
C ALA A 31 -1.00 9.90 -8.88
N PRO A 32 -0.10 9.69 -9.86
CA PRO A 32 1.34 9.79 -9.63
C PRO A 32 1.73 11.17 -9.09
N GLY A 33 2.69 11.23 -8.16
CA GLY A 33 3.21 12.49 -7.62
C GLY A 33 2.47 13.07 -6.41
N VAL A 34 1.38 12.46 -5.93
CA VAL A 34 0.66 12.91 -4.72
C VAL A 34 1.40 12.60 -3.40
N GLY A 35 2.50 11.85 -3.43
CA GLY A 35 3.36 11.63 -2.26
C GLY A 35 3.20 10.28 -1.57
N LYS A 36 2.54 9.28 -2.17
CA LYS A 36 2.35 7.94 -1.57
C LYS A 36 3.64 7.29 -1.09
N THR A 37 4.62 7.12 -1.98
CA THR A 37 5.92 6.51 -1.69
C THR A 37 6.67 7.29 -0.61
N PHE A 38 6.60 8.64 -0.65
CA PHE A 38 7.18 9.49 0.39
C PHE A 38 6.53 9.25 1.76
N SER A 39 5.21 9.14 1.81
CA SER A 39 4.46 8.87 3.05
C SER A 39 4.76 7.48 3.60
N MET A 40 4.81 6.47 2.75
CA MET A 40 5.18 5.09 3.10
C MET A 40 6.59 5.03 3.70
N LEU A 41 7.58 5.61 3.03
CA LEU A 41 8.97 5.65 3.51
C LEU A 41 9.08 6.42 4.83
N SER A 42 8.41 7.57 4.94
CA SER A 42 8.39 8.36 6.18
C SER A 42 7.81 7.57 7.36
N GLU A 43 6.77 6.77 7.12
CA GLU A 43 6.25 5.88 8.14
C GLU A 43 7.22 4.75 8.49
N GLY A 44 7.85 4.12 7.50
CA GLY A 44 8.89 3.10 7.73
C GLY A 44 10.02 3.62 8.59
N ILE A 45 10.50 4.85 8.32
CA ILE A 45 11.54 5.50 9.14
C ILE A 45 11.05 5.73 10.57
N ARG A 46 9.80 6.20 10.77
CA ARG A 46 9.22 6.38 12.12
C ARG A 46 9.08 5.06 12.86
N ARG A 47 8.70 3.97 12.18
CA ARG A 47 8.63 2.62 12.77
C ARG A 47 10.00 2.14 13.20
N ARG A 48 11.01 2.28 12.32
CA ARG A 48 12.40 1.95 12.65
C ARG A 48 12.92 2.76 13.84
N SER A 49 12.62 4.04 13.94
CA SER A 49 13.05 4.88 15.08
C SER A 49 12.42 4.45 16.42
N ARG A 50 11.32 3.68 16.39
CA ARG A 50 10.69 3.05 17.56
C ARG A 50 11.18 1.64 17.84
N GLY A 51 12.18 1.17 17.09
CA GLY A 51 12.80 -0.14 17.29
C GLY A 51 12.20 -1.28 16.47
N GLU A 52 11.27 -1.00 15.55
CA GLU A 52 10.77 -2.03 14.63
C GLU A 52 11.82 -2.35 13.57
N ASP A 53 11.96 -3.63 13.21
CA ASP A 53 12.84 -4.09 12.15
C ASP A 53 12.17 -3.88 10.78
N VAL A 54 12.61 -2.84 10.04
CA VAL A 54 11.98 -2.36 8.81
C VAL A 54 12.94 -2.46 7.64
N VAL A 55 12.51 -3.10 6.56
CA VAL A 55 13.27 -3.17 5.30
C VAL A 55 12.45 -2.62 4.12
N ILE A 56 13.14 -2.21 3.08
CA ILE A 56 12.57 -1.96 1.76
C ILE A 56 12.69 -3.24 0.94
N GLY A 57 11.58 -3.84 0.56
CA GLY A 57 11.53 -4.92 -0.41
C GLY A 57 11.69 -4.38 -1.83
N ILE A 58 10.89 -3.36 -2.18
CA ILE A 58 11.04 -2.61 -3.44
C ILE A 58 10.47 -1.20 -3.30
N VAL A 59 11.18 -0.22 -3.85
CA VAL A 59 10.73 1.17 -4.00
C VAL A 59 11.21 1.73 -5.33
N GLU A 60 10.31 2.40 -6.04
CA GLU A 60 10.62 3.10 -7.26
C GLU A 60 10.71 4.61 -7.00
N THR A 61 11.93 5.14 -7.03
CA THR A 61 12.16 6.58 -6.76
C THR A 61 11.82 7.47 -7.95
N HIS A 62 11.81 6.91 -9.17
CA HIS A 62 11.58 7.64 -10.43
C HIS A 62 12.45 8.90 -10.59
N GLY A 63 13.66 8.87 -10.04
CA GLY A 63 14.60 10.01 -10.08
C GLY A 63 14.26 11.16 -9.12
N ARG A 64 13.33 10.99 -8.19
CA ARG A 64 12.93 12.01 -7.20
C ARG A 64 13.90 11.99 -6.02
N SER A 65 14.69 13.06 -5.86
CA SER A 65 15.72 13.18 -4.81
C SER A 65 15.17 12.97 -3.40
N GLY A 66 14.06 13.63 -3.06
CA GLY A 66 13.45 13.50 -1.72
C GLY A 66 12.99 12.08 -1.39
N THR A 67 12.53 11.31 -2.38
CA THR A 67 12.18 9.88 -2.18
C THR A 67 13.44 9.04 -2.03
N ALA A 68 14.46 9.29 -2.84
CA ALA A 68 15.75 8.59 -2.77
C ALA A 68 16.46 8.82 -1.43
N GLU A 69 16.44 10.06 -0.93
CA GLU A 69 17.00 10.42 0.39
C GLU A 69 16.31 9.68 1.56
N LEU A 70 15.00 9.48 1.48
CA LEU A 70 14.28 8.70 2.48
C LEU A 70 14.59 7.21 2.36
N ALA A 71 14.62 6.68 1.13
CA ALA A 71 14.94 5.27 0.88
C ALA A 71 16.35 4.91 1.39
N ALA A 72 17.33 5.81 1.22
CA ALA A 72 18.69 5.61 1.71
C ALA A 72 18.82 5.49 3.24
N LYS A 73 17.78 5.86 4.00
CA LYS A 73 17.75 5.75 5.47
C LYS A 73 17.28 4.39 5.96
N LEU A 74 16.83 3.49 5.09
CA LEU A 74 16.34 2.17 5.44
C LEU A 74 17.20 1.10 4.76
N GLU A 75 17.27 -0.08 5.36
CA GLU A 75 17.85 -1.26 4.73
C GLU A 75 17.03 -1.64 3.50
N GLN A 76 17.73 -1.95 2.40
CA GLN A 76 17.10 -2.42 1.17
C GLN A 76 17.50 -3.87 0.93
N VAL A 77 16.53 -4.74 0.75
CA VAL A 77 16.77 -6.11 0.30
C VAL A 77 17.20 -6.07 -1.17
N LEU A 78 18.22 -6.84 -1.51
CA LEU A 78 18.70 -6.89 -2.90
C LEU A 78 17.59 -7.43 -3.81
N ARG A 79 17.44 -6.78 -4.97
CA ARG A 79 16.50 -7.24 -6.00
C ARG A 79 17.07 -8.45 -6.71
N GLN A 80 16.21 -9.36 -7.13
CA GLN A 80 16.59 -10.44 -8.02
C GLN A 80 16.78 -9.93 -9.45
N GLU A 81 17.75 -10.51 -10.15
CA GLU A 81 17.98 -10.25 -11.58
C GLU A 81 17.37 -11.37 -12.41
N ILE A 82 16.50 -11.01 -13.36
CA ILE A 82 15.79 -11.94 -14.22
C ILE A 82 16.16 -11.64 -15.69
N ASN A 83 16.73 -12.62 -16.38
CA ASN A 83 16.96 -12.49 -17.82
C ASN A 83 15.70 -12.89 -18.60
N TYR A 84 15.05 -11.92 -19.18
CA TYR A 84 13.87 -12.13 -20.02
C TYR A 84 14.15 -11.69 -21.44
N LYS A 85 14.10 -12.62 -22.39
CA LYS A 85 14.35 -12.40 -23.82
C LYS A 85 15.66 -11.65 -24.12
N GLY A 86 16.72 -11.99 -23.39
CA GLY A 86 18.05 -11.40 -23.56
C GLY A 86 18.24 -10.02 -22.90
N THR A 87 17.25 -9.52 -22.18
CA THR A 87 17.33 -8.28 -21.39
C THR A 87 17.30 -8.63 -19.91
N LEU A 88 18.22 -8.04 -19.14
CA LEU A 88 18.26 -8.18 -17.68
C LEU A 88 17.30 -7.19 -17.02
N PHE A 89 16.37 -7.71 -16.25
CA PHE A 89 15.42 -6.93 -15.45
C PHE A 89 15.69 -7.16 -13.97
N THR A 90 15.32 -6.20 -13.15
CA THR A 90 15.40 -6.31 -11.69
C THR A 90 14.00 -6.28 -11.08
N GLU A 91 13.69 -7.28 -10.25
CA GLU A 91 12.41 -7.40 -9.54
C GLU A 91 12.62 -7.57 -8.04
N MET A 92 11.54 -7.42 -7.29
CA MET A 92 11.56 -7.72 -5.86
C MET A 92 11.89 -9.20 -5.63
N ASP A 93 12.81 -9.47 -4.72
CA ASP A 93 13.13 -10.82 -4.26
C ASP A 93 12.35 -11.15 -3.00
N VAL A 94 11.18 -11.76 -3.15
CA VAL A 94 10.31 -12.13 -2.03
C VAL A 94 10.94 -13.21 -1.14
N ASP A 95 11.74 -14.11 -1.71
CA ASP A 95 12.41 -15.16 -0.96
C ASP A 95 13.56 -14.59 -0.12
N ALA A 96 14.29 -13.60 -0.63
CA ALA A 96 15.28 -12.86 0.15
C ALA A 96 14.64 -12.07 1.30
N ILE A 97 13.47 -11.45 1.09
CA ILE A 97 12.71 -10.78 2.17
C ILE A 97 12.32 -11.79 3.25
N LEU A 98 11.81 -12.96 2.86
CA LEU A 98 11.47 -14.03 3.81
C LEU A 98 12.70 -14.55 4.57
N ALA A 99 13.80 -14.78 3.89
CA ALA A 99 15.03 -15.22 4.52
C ALA A 99 15.57 -14.18 5.52
N ARG A 100 15.37 -12.89 5.25
CA ARG A 100 15.75 -11.78 6.13
C ARG A 100 14.82 -11.67 7.36
N MET A 101 13.55 -12.16 7.25
CA MET A 101 12.55 -12.17 8.33
C MET A 101 12.34 -10.82 9.04
N PRO A 102 12.12 -9.71 8.32
CA PRO A 102 11.86 -8.42 8.93
C PRO A 102 10.49 -8.39 9.63
N GLN A 103 10.28 -7.47 10.56
CA GLN A 103 8.95 -7.22 11.11
C GLN A 103 8.05 -6.49 10.11
N VAL A 104 8.63 -5.59 9.30
CA VAL A 104 7.91 -4.74 8.34
C VAL A 104 8.66 -4.68 7.01
N ALA A 105 7.96 -4.91 5.91
CA ALA A 105 8.45 -4.73 4.54
C ALA A 105 7.72 -3.59 3.84
N LEU A 106 8.49 -2.69 3.18
CA LEU A 106 7.96 -1.61 2.35
C LEU A 106 7.97 -2.05 0.88
N ILE A 107 6.80 -2.09 0.26
CA ILE A 107 6.61 -2.60 -1.10
C ILE A 107 5.81 -1.60 -1.92
N ASP A 108 6.47 -0.89 -2.83
CA ASP A 108 5.85 0.09 -3.70
C ASP A 108 5.12 -0.56 -4.89
N GLU A 109 4.18 0.15 -5.50
CA GLU A 109 3.47 -0.23 -6.74
C GLU A 109 2.75 -1.58 -6.67
N LEU A 110 1.78 -1.73 -5.75
CA LEU A 110 1.02 -2.96 -5.46
C LEU A 110 0.39 -3.63 -6.69
N ALA A 111 0.00 -2.86 -7.71
CA ALA A 111 -0.64 -3.37 -8.93
C ALA A 111 0.35 -3.87 -10.00
N HIS A 112 1.65 -3.73 -9.75
CA HIS A 112 2.69 -4.11 -10.72
C HIS A 112 2.55 -5.56 -11.20
N THR A 113 2.84 -5.78 -12.48
CA THR A 113 2.95 -7.11 -13.06
C THR A 113 4.41 -7.50 -13.11
N ASN A 114 4.79 -8.48 -12.32
CA ASN A 114 6.17 -8.97 -12.24
C ASN A 114 6.64 -9.56 -13.57
N ILE A 115 7.94 -9.51 -13.82
CA ILE A 115 8.54 -10.11 -15.02
C ILE A 115 8.37 -11.64 -14.99
N GLU A 116 8.14 -12.23 -16.14
CA GLU A 116 8.08 -13.68 -16.29
C GLU A 116 9.39 -14.32 -15.80
N GLY A 117 9.27 -15.30 -14.92
CA GLY A 117 10.37 -15.89 -14.15
C GLY A 117 10.40 -15.48 -12.68
N SER A 118 9.61 -14.46 -12.28
CA SER A 118 9.35 -14.17 -10.88
C SER A 118 8.53 -15.27 -10.22
N ARG A 119 8.58 -15.38 -8.89
CA ARG A 119 7.81 -16.37 -8.11
C ARG A 119 6.31 -16.26 -8.34
N PHE A 120 5.78 -15.04 -8.33
CA PHE A 120 4.37 -14.74 -8.57
C PHE A 120 4.22 -13.83 -9.78
N HIS A 121 3.06 -13.88 -10.43
CA HIS A 121 2.78 -13.05 -11.59
C HIS A 121 2.52 -11.59 -11.23
N LYS A 122 1.92 -11.35 -10.06
CA LYS A 122 1.54 -10.01 -9.58
C LYS A 122 2.20 -9.69 -8.25
N ARG A 123 2.64 -8.45 -8.09
CA ARG A 123 3.26 -7.97 -6.84
C ARG A 123 2.33 -8.09 -5.63
N TYR A 124 1.03 -7.95 -5.81
CA TYR A 124 0.11 -8.16 -4.70
C TYR A 124 0.11 -9.62 -4.19
N GLU A 125 0.43 -10.59 -5.03
CA GLU A 125 0.55 -12.01 -4.62
C GLU A 125 1.78 -12.19 -3.74
N ASP A 126 2.91 -11.52 -4.07
CA ASP A 126 4.10 -11.48 -3.20
C ASP A 126 3.75 -10.86 -1.85
N VAL A 127 2.98 -9.75 -1.86
CA VAL A 127 2.53 -9.08 -0.63
C VAL A 127 1.67 -10.01 0.22
N LEU A 128 0.71 -10.71 -0.38
CA LEU A 128 -0.15 -11.65 0.34
C LEU A 128 0.66 -12.78 0.97
N TYR A 129 1.66 -13.28 0.24
CA TYR A 129 2.56 -14.31 0.72
C TYR A 129 3.41 -13.85 1.92
N LEU A 130 3.91 -12.61 1.92
CA LEU A 130 4.61 -12.02 3.06
C LEU A 130 3.69 -11.86 4.27
N LEU A 131 2.45 -11.42 4.07
CA LEU A 131 1.46 -11.30 5.14
C LEU A 131 1.14 -12.66 5.79
N GLU A 132 1.00 -13.72 4.99
CA GLU A 132 0.79 -15.09 5.48
C GLU A 132 1.98 -15.59 6.31
N ASN A 133 3.18 -15.10 6.00
CA ASN A 133 4.41 -15.36 6.77
C ASN A 133 4.62 -14.37 7.94
N LYS A 134 3.57 -13.68 8.38
CA LYS A 134 3.54 -12.79 9.56
C LYS A 134 4.40 -11.52 9.45
N ILE A 135 4.82 -11.14 8.25
CA ILE A 135 5.52 -9.89 7.97
C ILE A 135 4.47 -8.80 7.71
N ASP A 136 4.57 -7.68 8.41
CA ASP A 136 3.75 -6.51 8.13
C ASP A 136 4.16 -5.88 6.82
N VAL A 137 3.19 -5.45 6.00
CA VAL A 137 3.48 -4.82 4.72
C VAL A 137 2.86 -3.42 4.65
N LEU A 138 3.69 -2.45 4.28
CA LEU A 138 3.26 -1.12 3.84
C LEU A 138 3.41 -1.06 2.32
N SER A 139 2.34 -0.72 1.61
CA SER A 139 2.37 -0.67 0.14
C SER A 139 1.68 0.58 -0.40
N THR A 140 1.85 0.84 -1.69
CA THR A 140 1.25 1.98 -2.37
C THR A 140 0.42 1.56 -3.57
N ILE A 141 -0.63 2.33 -3.87
CA ILE A 141 -1.42 2.14 -5.08
C ILE A 141 -2.03 3.47 -5.57
N ASN A 142 -2.20 3.61 -6.87
CA ASN A 142 -3.04 4.66 -7.45
C ASN A 142 -4.45 4.13 -7.70
N ILE A 143 -5.45 4.97 -7.50
CA ILE A 143 -6.88 4.64 -7.67
C ILE A 143 -7.19 4.06 -9.05
N GLN A 144 -6.48 4.47 -10.09
CA GLN A 144 -6.65 4.00 -11.47
C GLN A 144 -6.44 2.50 -11.64
N HIS A 145 -5.64 1.88 -10.76
CA HIS A 145 -5.34 0.46 -10.81
C HIS A 145 -6.36 -0.41 -10.06
N VAL A 146 -7.33 0.16 -9.37
CA VAL A 146 -8.41 -0.60 -8.72
C VAL A 146 -9.35 -1.12 -9.81
N GLU A 147 -9.53 -2.44 -9.87
CA GLU A 147 -10.19 -3.14 -10.98
C GLU A 147 -11.59 -2.58 -11.31
N SER A 148 -12.44 -2.40 -10.31
CA SER A 148 -13.80 -1.86 -10.49
C SER A 148 -13.83 -0.40 -10.97
N LEU A 149 -12.75 0.36 -10.77
CA LEU A 149 -12.66 1.77 -11.14
C LEU A 149 -11.91 2.00 -12.45
N SER A 150 -11.07 1.05 -12.86
CA SER A 150 -10.23 1.16 -14.08
C SER A 150 -11.03 1.54 -15.35
N PRO A 151 -12.21 0.95 -15.64
CA PRO A 151 -12.98 1.31 -16.83
C PRO A 151 -13.43 2.78 -16.81
N ARG A 152 -13.86 3.28 -15.64
CA ARG A 152 -14.29 4.67 -15.47
C ARG A 152 -13.11 5.64 -15.62
N VAL A 153 -11.94 5.28 -15.05
CA VAL A 153 -10.71 6.06 -15.22
C VAL A 153 -10.27 6.10 -16.67
N GLN A 154 -10.31 4.96 -17.37
CA GLN A 154 -9.98 4.89 -18.80
C GLN A 154 -10.91 5.74 -19.65
N SER A 155 -12.21 5.69 -19.38
CA SER A 155 -13.20 6.53 -20.08
C SER A 155 -12.96 8.03 -19.84
N LEU A 156 -12.59 8.41 -18.60
CA LEU A 156 -12.35 9.80 -18.22
C LEU A 156 -11.04 10.35 -18.80
N THR A 157 -9.99 9.56 -18.79
CA THR A 157 -8.62 10.01 -19.14
C THR A 157 -8.23 9.71 -20.57
N GLY A 158 -8.92 8.76 -21.23
CA GLY A 158 -8.56 8.22 -22.54
C GLY A 158 -7.32 7.33 -22.52
N ILE A 159 -6.80 6.97 -21.34
CA ILE A 159 -5.57 6.18 -21.18
C ILE A 159 -5.91 4.75 -20.78
N PRO A 160 -5.45 3.74 -21.54
CA PRO A 160 -5.70 2.35 -21.19
C PRO A 160 -4.95 1.97 -19.91
N ILE A 161 -5.66 1.36 -18.97
CA ILE A 161 -5.10 0.86 -17.71
C ILE A 161 -4.77 -0.63 -17.89
N ARG A 162 -3.49 -0.95 -17.93
CA ARG A 162 -3.00 -2.32 -18.17
C ARG A 162 -2.83 -3.11 -16.88
N GLU A 163 -2.37 -2.45 -15.83
CA GLU A 163 -2.15 -3.06 -14.54
C GLU A 163 -3.35 -2.82 -13.65
N GLN A 164 -3.89 -3.89 -13.09
CA GLN A 164 -5.08 -3.84 -12.26
C GLN A 164 -4.85 -4.63 -10.97
N LEU A 165 -5.47 -4.14 -9.90
CA LEU A 165 -5.54 -4.76 -8.60
C LEU A 165 -6.98 -5.17 -8.34
N PRO A 166 -7.28 -6.45 -8.09
CA PRO A 166 -8.62 -6.88 -7.68
C PRO A 166 -9.07 -6.17 -6.41
N ASP A 167 -10.34 -5.74 -6.37
CA ASP A 167 -10.88 -4.98 -5.25
C ASP A 167 -10.72 -5.70 -3.91
N TRP A 168 -10.88 -7.03 -3.90
CA TRP A 168 -10.76 -7.85 -2.69
C TRP A 168 -9.36 -7.76 -2.04
N VAL A 169 -8.30 -7.52 -2.83
CA VAL A 169 -6.94 -7.34 -2.27
C VAL A 169 -6.88 -6.05 -1.44
N LEU A 170 -7.45 -4.96 -1.97
CA LEU A 170 -7.52 -3.70 -1.24
C LEU A 170 -8.47 -3.79 -0.03
N ASP A 171 -9.50 -4.64 -0.12
CA ASP A 171 -10.45 -4.92 0.96
C ASP A 171 -9.82 -5.72 2.11
N ARG A 172 -8.70 -6.42 1.87
CA ARG A 172 -7.91 -7.10 2.91
C ARG A 172 -6.98 -6.15 3.69
N ALA A 173 -6.82 -4.89 3.25
CA ALA A 173 -6.00 -3.95 3.98
C ALA A 173 -6.61 -3.64 5.36
N ASP A 174 -5.81 -3.76 6.41
CA ASP A 174 -6.19 -3.37 7.76
C ASP A 174 -6.33 -1.85 7.88
N GLU A 175 -5.54 -1.12 7.07
CA GLU A 175 -5.56 0.33 7.06
C GLU A 175 -5.32 0.87 5.64
N ILE A 176 -6.17 1.81 5.21
CA ILE A 176 -5.98 2.56 3.97
C ILE A 176 -5.79 4.03 4.31
N VAL A 177 -4.62 4.57 3.96
CA VAL A 177 -4.27 5.98 4.16
C VAL A 177 -4.31 6.68 2.82
N ILE A 178 -5.10 7.76 2.71
CA ILE A 178 -5.08 8.58 1.51
C ILE A 178 -3.88 9.53 1.52
N SER A 179 -3.08 9.46 0.44
CA SER A 179 -2.08 10.50 0.14
C SER A 179 -2.75 11.54 -0.73
N ASP A 180 -3.18 12.63 -0.09
CA ASP A 180 -3.94 13.68 -0.74
C ASP A 180 -3.11 14.95 -0.94
N LEU A 181 -3.17 15.47 -2.14
CA LEU A 181 -2.65 16.76 -2.55
C LEU A 181 -3.71 17.42 -3.43
N THR A 182 -3.94 18.73 -3.31
CA THR A 182 -4.93 19.37 -4.18
C THR A 182 -4.54 19.24 -5.65
N PRO A 183 -5.49 19.12 -6.58
CA PRO A 183 -5.21 19.01 -8.00
C PRO A 183 -4.34 20.17 -8.52
N GLU A 184 -4.57 21.38 -8.04
CA GLU A 184 -3.81 22.59 -8.39
C GLU A 184 -2.35 22.50 -7.92
N ALA A 185 -2.14 22.01 -6.70
CA ALA A 185 -0.79 21.79 -6.17
C ALA A 185 -0.06 20.68 -6.94
N LEU A 186 -0.77 19.62 -7.36
CA LEU A 186 -0.21 18.56 -8.19
C LEU A 186 0.20 19.07 -9.57
N VAL A 187 -0.64 19.89 -10.22
CA VAL A 187 -0.31 20.56 -11.49
C VAL A 187 0.92 21.47 -11.33
N THR A 188 1.01 22.19 -10.21
CA THR A 188 2.17 23.05 -9.91
C THR A 188 3.45 22.22 -9.76
N ARG A 189 3.41 21.10 -9.04
CA ARG A 189 4.54 20.15 -8.95
C ARG A 189 4.92 19.57 -10.29
N MET A 190 3.93 19.25 -11.14
CA MET A 190 4.18 18.78 -12.50
C MET A 190 4.96 19.81 -13.31
N ARG A 191 4.52 21.07 -13.30
CA ARG A 191 5.18 22.19 -14.02
C ARG A 191 6.61 22.46 -13.56
N ARG A 192 6.92 22.20 -12.28
CA ARG A 192 8.28 22.31 -11.72
C ARG A 192 9.20 21.16 -12.12
N GLY A 193 8.68 20.11 -12.76
CA GLY A 193 9.47 18.92 -13.08
C GLY A 193 9.67 17.94 -11.91
N ASP A 194 8.94 18.12 -10.79
CA ASP A 194 9.08 17.28 -9.60
C ASP A 194 8.55 15.85 -9.80
N ILE A 195 7.77 15.62 -10.88
CA ILE A 195 7.09 14.35 -11.15
C ILE A 195 7.62 13.67 -12.40
N TYR A 196 7.72 14.42 -13.49
CA TYR A 196 8.26 13.98 -14.77
C TYR A 196 9.27 14.99 -15.31
N PRO A 197 10.22 14.53 -16.18
CA PRO A 197 11.12 15.42 -16.91
C PRO A 197 10.35 16.45 -17.75
N ALA A 198 10.92 17.62 -17.95
CA ALA A 198 10.29 18.76 -18.60
C ALA A 198 9.64 18.44 -19.95
N GLU A 199 10.28 17.56 -20.75
CA GLU A 199 9.82 17.16 -22.09
C GLU A 199 8.47 16.41 -22.06
N ARG A 200 8.12 15.80 -20.90
CA ARG A 200 6.86 15.05 -20.71
C ARG A 200 5.77 15.86 -20.06
N VAL A 201 6.08 17.00 -19.48
CA VAL A 201 5.15 17.79 -18.66
C VAL A 201 3.94 18.24 -19.48
N GLU A 202 4.15 18.92 -20.60
CA GLU A 202 3.06 19.47 -21.45
C GLU A 202 2.12 18.36 -21.95
N ARG A 203 2.67 17.25 -22.43
CA ARG A 203 1.89 16.10 -22.88
C ARG A 203 1.10 15.46 -21.74
N SER A 204 1.66 15.42 -20.54
CA SER A 204 0.99 14.87 -19.36
C SER A 204 -0.16 15.76 -18.90
N LEU A 205 0.04 17.09 -18.88
CA LEU A 205 -0.98 18.08 -18.52
C LEU A 205 -2.12 18.16 -19.53
N SER A 206 -1.86 17.89 -20.82
CA SER A 206 -2.90 17.85 -21.85
C SER A 206 -3.74 16.57 -21.87
N ASN A 207 -3.34 15.54 -21.12
CA ASN A 207 -3.99 14.23 -21.07
C ASN A 207 -4.45 13.87 -19.64
N PHE A 208 -3.76 12.93 -18.98
CA PHE A 208 -4.13 12.40 -17.67
C PHE A 208 -4.25 13.49 -16.60
N PHE A 209 -3.30 14.43 -16.58
CA PHE A 209 -3.19 15.47 -15.54
C PHE A 209 -4.02 16.73 -15.84
N ARG A 210 -5.04 16.65 -16.69
CA ARG A 210 -6.04 17.73 -16.81
C ARG A 210 -6.72 17.94 -15.48
N LEU A 211 -6.91 19.19 -15.09
CA LEU A 211 -7.48 19.54 -13.78
C LEU A 211 -8.82 18.82 -13.51
N GLY A 212 -9.73 18.76 -14.49
CA GLY A 212 -10.99 18.04 -14.36
C GLY A 212 -10.82 16.54 -14.11
N ASN A 213 -9.84 15.89 -14.76
CA ASN A 213 -9.54 14.48 -14.54
C ASN A 213 -9.04 14.27 -13.11
N LEU A 214 -8.10 15.13 -12.66
CA LEU A 214 -7.54 15.04 -11.31
C LEU A 214 -8.59 15.24 -10.21
N ILE A 215 -9.53 16.17 -10.40
CA ILE A 215 -10.66 16.37 -9.48
C ILE A 215 -11.49 15.09 -9.39
N ALA A 216 -11.88 14.51 -10.54
CA ALA A 216 -12.68 13.29 -10.55
C ALA A 216 -11.94 12.07 -9.97
N LEU A 217 -10.65 11.91 -10.27
CA LEU A 217 -9.82 10.84 -9.70
C LEU A 217 -9.67 10.99 -8.18
N ARG A 218 -9.50 12.21 -7.69
CA ARG A 218 -9.44 12.51 -6.25
C ARG A 218 -10.75 12.15 -5.56
N GLU A 219 -11.88 12.52 -6.15
CA GLU A 219 -13.20 12.15 -5.63
C GLU A 219 -13.38 10.62 -5.56
N MET A 220 -12.99 9.88 -6.61
CA MET A 220 -13.03 8.41 -6.60
C MET A 220 -12.17 7.82 -5.48
N ALA A 221 -10.98 8.37 -5.23
CA ALA A 221 -10.10 7.91 -4.16
C ALA A 221 -10.71 8.17 -2.78
N LEU A 222 -11.28 9.35 -2.54
CA LEU A 222 -11.98 9.68 -1.30
C LEU A 222 -13.18 8.77 -1.06
N GLN A 223 -14.02 8.55 -2.07
CA GLN A 223 -15.17 7.63 -1.98
C GLN A 223 -14.73 6.19 -1.66
N ARG A 224 -13.60 5.73 -2.22
CA ARG A 224 -13.07 4.39 -1.95
C ARG A 224 -12.62 4.23 -0.49
N VAL A 225 -11.97 5.26 0.07
CA VAL A 225 -11.57 5.27 1.49
C VAL A 225 -12.80 5.33 2.40
N THR A 226 -13.79 6.17 2.11
CA THR A 226 -15.04 6.25 2.88
C THR A 226 -15.72 4.88 2.97
N ARG A 227 -15.85 4.16 1.85
CA ARG A 227 -16.42 2.80 1.84
C ARG A 227 -15.61 1.80 2.69
N ALA A 228 -14.29 1.95 2.78
CA ALA A 228 -13.47 1.09 3.64
C ALA A 228 -13.73 1.40 5.13
N VAL A 229 -13.89 2.67 5.49
CA VAL A 229 -14.24 3.10 6.85
C VAL A 229 -15.63 2.60 7.25
N ASP A 230 -16.62 2.72 6.36
CA ASP A 230 -18.00 2.25 6.63
C ASP A 230 -18.03 0.73 6.90
N ARG A 231 -17.29 -0.07 6.11
CA ARG A 231 -17.19 -1.52 6.34
C ARG A 231 -16.57 -1.85 7.71
N ASN A 232 -15.49 -1.18 8.07
CA ASN A 232 -14.86 -1.37 9.37
C ASN A 232 -15.80 -1.03 10.53
N LEU A 233 -16.62 0.01 10.37
CA LEU A 233 -17.63 0.40 11.34
C LEU A 233 -18.74 -0.67 11.45
N ASP A 234 -19.25 -1.17 10.33
CA ASP A 234 -20.26 -2.23 10.29
C ASP A 234 -19.75 -3.52 10.97
N ASP A 235 -18.52 -3.91 10.71
CA ASP A 235 -17.89 -5.08 11.33
C ASP A 235 -17.71 -4.89 12.85
N TYR A 236 -17.31 -3.68 13.28
CA TYR A 236 -17.24 -3.34 14.70
C TYR A 236 -18.61 -3.45 15.38
N VAL A 237 -19.66 -2.89 14.78
CA VAL A 237 -21.03 -2.92 15.31
C VAL A 237 -21.55 -4.36 15.38
N ARG A 238 -21.30 -5.19 14.35
CA ARG A 238 -21.67 -6.62 14.34
C ARG A 238 -20.99 -7.39 15.46
N ARG A 239 -19.67 -7.23 15.64
CA ARG A 239 -18.91 -7.88 16.74
C ARG A 239 -19.44 -7.47 18.11
N LYS A 240 -19.77 -6.18 18.30
CA LYS A 240 -20.33 -5.68 19.56
C LYS A 240 -21.73 -6.26 19.87
N LYS A 241 -22.61 -6.38 18.85
CA LYS A 241 -23.93 -7.02 18.99
C LYS A 241 -23.82 -8.51 19.31
N LEU A 242 -22.91 -9.24 18.68
CA LEU A 242 -22.65 -10.65 18.98
C LEU A 242 -22.13 -10.83 20.41
N GLY A 243 -21.20 -9.98 20.87
CA GLY A 243 -20.71 -10.00 22.26
C GLY A 243 -21.81 -9.77 23.30
N SER A 244 -22.80 -8.92 23.00
CA SER A 244 -23.94 -8.65 23.89
C SER A 244 -24.97 -9.82 23.91
N GLN A 245 -25.06 -10.61 22.86
CA GLN A 245 -25.92 -11.81 22.82
C GLN A 245 -25.32 -13.00 23.58
N ILE A 246 -23.99 -13.17 23.50
CA ILE A 246 -23.28 -14.23 24.23
C ILE A 246 -23.35 -13.98 25.75
N GLY A 247 -23.28 -12.73 26.20
CA GLY A 247 -23.41 -12.36 27.62
C GLY A 247 -24.81 -12.53 28.20
N ARG A 248 -25.86 -12.67 27.36
CA ARG A 248 -27.26 -12.94 27.81
C ARG A 248 -27.65 -14.42 27.88
N ALA A 249 -26.83 -15.30 27.36
CA ALA A 249 -27.09 -16.76 27.35
C ALA A 249 -26.54 -17.47 28.60
N HIS A 250 -25.97 -16.75 29.56
CA HIS A 250 -25.42 -17.30 30.80
C HIS A 250 -25.97 -16.59 32.06
N VAL A 251 -27.27 -16.26 32.08
CA VAL A 251 -28.00 -15.86 33.30
C VAL A 251 -29.18 -16.81 33.50
#